data_818a8b8510e8ec18e8dcbed2573aa082
#
_entry.id   818a8b8510e8ec18e8dcbed2573aa082
#
_cell.length_a   1.000
_cell.length_b   1.000
_cell.length_c   1.000
_cell.angle_alpha   90.00
_cell.angle_beta   90.00
_cell.angle_gamma   90.00
#
_symmetry.space_group_name_H-M   'P 1'
#
loop_
_entity.id
_entity.type
_entity.pdbx_description
1 polymer ?
#
loop_
_entity_poly.entity_id
_entity_poly.type
_entity_poly.pdbx_seq_one_letter_code
_entity_poly.pdbx_strand_id
1 'polypeptide(L)'
;MTPPPGPKWLYLHGFASGPESTKGVKLAEHYARRGVHLERLDLRQPSLERLSFEAMVRTVREALGGERDRAILFGSSMGGLTACHVAQEDARVCALVLLAPALRIAHQMRRTVGEPGLRQWRETGWLDIQDYAEKRPARVHAGLIAELDALEARSAGVPDVRVPTLIVHGRQDTTTEIAYSREWARDRRQVRLVEVEDGHELTASLGRIIGEADDFLKPFLASP
;
A
#
# COMPACT_ATOMS: atom_id res chain seq x y z
N MET A 1 5.17 -32.22 -17.08
CA MET A 1 5.00 -31.45 -15.83
C MET A 1 4.39 -30.13 -16.24
N THR A 2 3.21 -29.80 -15.76
CA THR A 2 2.62 -28.46 -15.93
C THR A 2 3.53 -27.44 -15.24
N PRO A 3 3.87 -26.32 -15.90
CA PRO A 3 4.63 -25.28 -15.24
C PRO A 3 3.87 -24.81 -13.98
N PRO A 4 4.58 -24.40 -12.92
CA PRO A 4 3.91 -23.87 -11.74
C PRO A 4 3.02 -22.67 -12.16
N PRO A 5 1.85 -22.49 -11.53
CA PRO A 5 1.01 -21.35 -11.81
C PRO A 5 1.80 -20.06 -11.56
N GLY A 6 1.59 -19.04 -12.39
CA GLY A 6 2.19 -17.73 -12.20
C GLY A 6 1.82 -17.12 -10.85
N PRO A 7 2.52 -16.06 -10.40
CA PRO A 7 2.23 -15.43 -9.13
C PRO A 7 0.82 -14.84 -9.10
N LYS A 8 0.19 -14.82 -7.92
CA LYS A 8 -1.01 -14.04 -7.67
C LYS A 8 -0.69 -12.55 -7.71
N TRP A 9 -1.62 -11.74 -8.19
CA TRP A 9 -1.47 -10.29 -8.23
C TRP A 9 -2.53 -9.67 -7.34
N LEU A 10 -2.10 -8.96 -6.30
CA LEU A 10 -2.98 -8.38 -5.29
C LEU A 10 -2.80 -6.86 -5.24
N TYR A 11 -3.91 -6.12 -5.22
CA TYR A 11 -3.92 -4.67 -5.03
C TYR A 11 -4.46 -4.31 -3.64
N LEU A 12 -3.70 -3.46 -2.93
CA LEU A 12 -3.91 -3.01 -1.57
C LEU A 12 -4.20 -1.51 -1.58
N HIS A 13 -5.42 -1.13 -1.27
CA HIS A 13 -5.83 0.27 -1.25
C HIS A 13 -5.32 1.03 -0.02
N GLY A 14 -5.39 2.38 -0.04
CA GLY A 14 -4.99 3.25 1.05
C GLY A 14 -6.05 3.42 2.14
N PHE A 15 -5.70 4.20 3.17
CA PHE A 15 -6.58 4.59 4.27
C PHE A 15 -7.86 5.28 3.75
N ALA A 16 -8.99 4.96 4.39
CA ALA A 16 -10.33 5.49 4.05
C ALA A 16 -10.75 5.32 2.57
N SER A 17 -10.06 4.42 1.84
CA SER A 17 -10.36 4.03 0.46
C SER A 17 -10.94 2.61 0.43
N GLY A 18 -11.07 2.01 -0.76
CA GLY A 18 -11.61 0.66 -0.93
C GLY A 18 -11.11 -0.01 -2.21
N PRO A 19 -11.57 -1.26 -2.47
CA PRO A 19 -11.21 -2.02 -3.67
C PRO A 19 -11.54 -1.29 -4.98
N GLU A 20 -12.56 -0.44 -4.98
CA GLU A 20 -13.01 0.34 -6.14
C GLU A 20 -12.26 1.66 -6.33
N SER A 21 -11.10 1.84 -5.65
CA SER A 21 -10.24 3.01 -5.86
C SER A 21 -9.83 3.15 -7.33
N THR A 22 -9.76 4.38 -7.83
CA THR A 22 -9.44 4.67 -9.25
C THR A 22 -8.17 3.97 -9.71
N LYS A 23 -7.09 4.01 -8.90
CA LYS A 23 -5.82 3.33 -9.21
C LYS A 23 -5.99 1.81 -9.31
N GLY A 24 -6.69 1.20 -8.34
CA GLY A 24 -6.93 -0.24 -8.32
C GLY A 24 -7.75 -0.71 -9.52
N VAL A 25 -8.83 -0.02 -9.85
CA VAL A 25 -9.67 -0.34 -11.01
C VAL A 25 -8.88 -0.22 -12.31
N LYS A 26 -8.15 0.89 -12.52
CA LYS A 26 -7.41 1.12 -13.76
C LYS A 26 -6.25 0.15 -13.97
N LEU A 27 -5.54 -0.22 -12.91
CA LEU A 27 -4.52 -1.26 -12.97
C LEU A 27 -5.14 -2.63 -13.25
N ALA A 28 -6.24 -2.99 -12.58
CA ALA A 28 -6.93 -4.26 -12.82
C ALA A 28 -7.45 -4.37 -14.28
N GLU A 29 -8.07 -3.31 -14.81
CA GLU A 29 -8.49 -3.24 -16.20
C GLU A 29 -7.32 -3.41 -17.18
N HIS A 30 -6.17 -2.78 -16.87
CA HIS A 30 -4.98 -2.87 -17.72
C HIS A 30 -4.42 -4.29 -17.76
N TYR A 31 -4.25 -4.92 -16.62
CA TYR A 31 -3.70 -6.27 -16.53
C TYR A 31 -4.67 -7.35 -17.00
N ALA A 32 -5.98 -7.15 -16.84
CA ALA A 32 -7.00 -8.07 -17.37
C ALA A 32 -6.90 -8.21 -18.90
N ARG A 33 -6.61 -7.12 -19.63
CA ARG A 33 -6.36 -7.16 -21.09
C ARG A 33 -5.13 -7.98 -21.49
N ARG A 34 -4.26 -8.31 -20.53
CA ARG A 34 -3.07 -9.14 -20.69
C ARG A 34 -3.23 -10.54 -20.10
N GLY A 35 -4.46 -10.91 -19.75
CA GLY A 35 -4.76 -12.22 -19.17
C GLY A 35 -4.33 -12.37 -17.70
N VAL A 36 -3.98 -11.27 -17.01
CA VAL A 36 -3.59 -11.27 -15.59
C VAL A 36 -4.72 -10.75 -14.73
N HIS A 37 -5.13 -11.54 -13.74
CA HIS A 37 -6.12 -11.13 -12.74
C HIS A 37 -5.43 -10.40 -11.58
N LEU A 38 -5.64 -9.08 -11.46
CA LEU A 38 -5.23 -8.29 -10.31
C LEU A 38 -6.40 -8.23 -9.32
N GLU A 39 -6.35 -9.05 -8.28
CA GLU A 39 -7.35 -9.06 -7.22
C GLU A 39 -7.21 -7.81 -6.34
N ARG A 40 -8.32 -7.12 -6.10
CA ARG A 40 -8.39 -5.91 -5.27
C ARG A 40 -8.96 -6.26 -3.91
N LEU A 41 -8.10 -6.31 -2.89
CA LEU A 41 -8.50 -6.70 -1.54
C LEU A 41 -9.24 -5.57 -0.81
N ASP A 42 -10.26 -5.92 -0.03
CA ASP A 42 -10.85 -4.99 0.94
C ASP A 42 -10.09 -5.08 2.27
N LEU A 43 -9.30 -4.04 2.53
CA LEU A 43 -8.47 -3.92 3.74
C LEU A 43 -9.20 -3.22 4.90
N ARG A 44 -10.47 -2.87 4.76
CA ARG A 44 -11.26 -2.21 5.81
C ARG A 44 -11.71 -3.20 6.88
N GLN A 45 -10.76 -3.80 7.58
CA GLN A 45 -11.01 -4.88 8.51
C GLN A 45 -10.76 -4.46 9.98
N PRO A 46 -11.63 -4.85 10.89
CA PRO A 46 -12.94 -5.52 10.69
C PRO A 46 -14.03 -4.58 10.11
N SER A 47 -13.81 -3.28 10.14
CA SER A 47 -14.60 -2.22 9.48
C SER A 47 -13.72 -0.96 9.37
N LEU A 48 -14.18 0.06 8.60
CA LEU A 48 -13.47 1.35 8.52
C LEU A 48 -13.36 2.01 9.90
N GLU A 49 -14.43 1.97 10.70
CA GLU A 49 -14.46 2.60 12.02
C GLU A 49 -13.51 1.94 13.01
N ARG A 50 -13.33 0.63 12.91
CA ARG A 50 -12.43 -0.14 13.78
C ARG A 50 -11.26 -0.73 13.01
N LEU A 51 -10.77 0.04 12.02
CA LEU A 51 -9.66 -0.35 11.19
C LEU A 51 -8.46 -0.73 12.05
N SER A 52 -7.87 -1.89 11.75
CA SER A 52 -6.69 -2.42 12.41
C SER A 52 -5.61 -2.72 11.38
N PHE A 53 -4.40 -2.21 11.59
CA PHE A 53 -3.27 -2.48 10.71
C PHE A 53 -2.87 -3.96 10.74
N GLU A 54 -2.95 -4.59 11.89
CA GLU A 54 -2.71 -6.03 12.04
C GLU A 54 -3.75 -6.85 11.24
N ALA A 55 -5.02 -6.45 11.27
CA ALA A 55 -6.05 -7.10 10.47
C ALA A 55 -5.81 -6.92 8.97
N MET A 56 -5.34 -5.75 8.51
CA MET A 56 -4.94 -5.54 7.11
C MET A 56 -3.82 -6.51 6.70
N VAL A 57 -2.76 -6.62 7.50
CA VAL A 57 -1.64 -7.56 7.25
C VAL A 57 -2.16 -9.01 7.18
N ARG A 58 -3.01 -9.41 8.10
CA ARG A 58 -3.62 -10.76 8.13
C ARG A 58 -4.44 -11.03 6.87
N THR A 59 -5.30 -10.08 6.45
CA THR A 59 -6.10 -10.21 5.22
C THR A 59 -5.22 -10.46 4.00
N VAL A 60 -4.11 -9.73 3.87
CA VAL A 60 -3.17 -9.95 2.76
C VAL A 60 -2.53 -11.33 2.84
N ARG A 61 -2.08 -11.77 4.03
CA ARG A 61 -1.47 -13.10 4.20
C ARG A 61 -2.43 -14.24 3.86
N GLU A 62 -3.70 -14.13 4.22
CA GLU A 62 -4.74 -15.08 3.86
C GLU A 62 -4.95 -15.15 2.34
N ALA A 63 -4.93 -14.00 1.65
CA ALA A 63 -5.05 -13.92 0.20
C ALA A 63 -3.84 -14.51 -0.55
N LEU A 64 -2.65 -14.55 0.07
CA LEU A 64 -1.47 -15.15 -0.57
C LEU A 64 -1.66 -16.62 -0.95
N GLY A 65 -2.49 -17.37 -0.22
CA GLY A 65 -2.76 -18.79 -0.51
C GLY A 65 -1.81 -19.76 0.19
N GLY A 66 -1.49 -20.88 -0.47
CA GLY A 66 -0.66 -21.94 0.08
C GLY A 66 0.83 -21.59 0.12
N GLU A 67 1.64 -22.43 0.81
CA GLU A 67 3.09 -22.19 1.00
C GLU A 67 3.91 -22.13 -0.30
N ARG A 68 3.43 -22.76 -1.37
CA ARG A 68 4.10 -22.78 -2.68
C ARG A 68 3.65 -21.65 -3.60
N ASP A 69 2.62 -20.91 -3.22
CA ASP A 69 2.12 -19.80 -4.03
C ASP A 69 3.12 -18.63 -3.97
N ARG A 70 3.15 -17.87 -5.04
CA ARG A 70 3.94 -16.63 -5.13
C ARG A 70 2.99 -15.47 -5.34
N ALA A 71 3.35 -14.28 -4.91
CA ALA A 71 2.50 -13.12 -5.07
C ALA A 71 3.31 -11.85 -5.41
N ILE A 72 2.69 -10.99 -6.21
CA ILE A 72 3.11 -9.62 -6.47
C ILE A 72 2.09 -8.70 -5.80
N LEU A 73 2.56 -7.78 -4.96
CA LEU A 73 1.69 -6.85 -4.26
C LEU A 73 1.81 -5.45 -4.86
N PHE A 74 0.67 -4.89 -5.24
CA PHE A 74 0.52 -3.46 -5.55
C PHE A 74 -0.04 -2.78 -4.31
N GLY A 75 0.62 -1.78 -3.79
CA GLY A 75 0.16 -1.10 -2.58
C GLY A 75 0.14 0.42 -2.72
N SER A 76 -1.01 1.05 -2.45
CA SER A 76 -1.16 2.49 -2.48
C SER A 76 -1.22 3.06 -1.05
N SER A 77 -0.41 4.09 -0.74
CA SER A 77 -0.42 4.78 0.55
C SER A 77 -0.26 3.80 1.73
N MET A 78 -1.23 3.70 2.64
CA MET A 78 -1.24 2.72 3.75
C MET A 78 -1.19 1.27 3.24
N GLY A 79 -1.83 0.96 2.09
CA GLY A 79 -1.70 -0.34 1.45
C GLY A 79 -0.27 -0.63 1.00
N GLY A 80 0.51 0.40 0.65
CA GLY A 80 1.95 0.27 0.37
C GLY A 80 2.76 -0.10 1.61
N LEU A 81 2.47 0.51 2.75
CA LEU A 81 3.08 0.13 4.04
C LEU A 81 2.71 -1.32 4.41
N THR A 82 1.43 -1.69 4.25
CA THR A 82 0.94 -3.06 4.49
C THR A 82 1.69 -4.06 3.61
N ALA A 83 1.86 -3.76 2.30
CA ALA A 83 2.62 -4.60 1.37
C ALA A 83 4.08 -4.79 1.83
N CYS A 84 4.73 -3.73 2.30
CA CYS A 84 6.10 -3.80 2.82
C CYS A 84 6.20 -4.70 4.06
N HIS A 85 5.26 -4.58 5.01
CA HIS A 85 5.25 -5.41 6.22
C HIS A 85 5.00 -6.88 5.91
N VAL A 86 4.10 -7.18 4.97
CA VAL A 86 3.90 -8.57 4.52
C VAL A 86 5.16 -9.10 3.84
N ALA A 87 5.77 -8.34 2.92
CA ALA A 87 6.96 -8.78 2.18
C ALA A 87 8.20 -8.97 3.05
N GLN A 88 8.31 -8.24 4.17
CA GLN A 88 9.41 -8.41 5.13
C GLN A 88 9.39 -9.79 5.80
N GLU A 89 8.20 -10.34 6.04
CA GLU A 89 8.01 -11.52 6.88
C GLU A 89 7.53 -12.75 6.10
N ASP A 90 7.09 -12.58 4.84
CA ASP A 90 6.49 -13.64 4.05
C ASP A 90 7.21 -13.85 2.71
N ALA A 91 7.94 -14.95 2.60
CA ALA A 91 8.75 -15.28 1.43
C ALA A 91 7.92 -15.59 0.16
N ARG A 92 6.59 -15.72 0.26
CA ARG A 92 5.70 -15.86 -0.90
C ARG A 92 5.61 -14.58 -1.71
N VAL A 93 5.85 -13.42 -1.11
CA VAL A 93 5.91 -12.17 -1.86
C VAL A 93 7.19 -12.12 -2.68
N CYS A 94 7.08 -11.91 -3.98
CA CYS A 94 8.22 -11.92 -4.90
C CYS A 94 8.54 -10.58 -5.55
N ALA A 95 7.63 -9.63 -5.54
CA ALA A 95 7.86 -8.26 -5.99
C ALA A 95 6.82 -7.29 -5.40
N LEU A 96 7.17 -6.01 -5.30
CA LEU A 96 6.29 -4.93 -4.87
C LEU A 96 6.20 -3.82 -5.92
N VAL A 97 5.00 -3.29 -6.12
CA VAL A 97 4.73 -2.02 -6.83
C VAL A 97 4.04 -1.08 -5.85
N LEU A 98 4.73 -0.04 -5.42
CA LEU A 98 4.29 0.87 -4.38
C LEU A 98 3.94 2.25 -4.96
N LEU A 99 2.75 2.73 -4.65
CA LEU A 99 2.20 4.01 -5.15
C LEU A 99 2.07 4.98 -3.97
N ALA A 100 2.98 5.96 -3.89
CA ALA A 100 3.05 6.91 -2.79
C ALA A 100 2.94 6.22 -1.41
N PRO A 101 3.83 5.26 -1.07
CA PRO A 101 3.69 4.44 0.13
C PRO A 101 3.84 5.28 1.40
N ALA A 102 2.97 5.03 2.39
CA ALA A 102 2.94 5.75 3.66
C ALA A 102 3.96 5.16 4.67
N LEU A 103 5.25 5.19 4.33
CA LEU A 103 6.33 4.51 5.07
C LEU A 103 6.48 4.94 6.53
N ARG A 104 6.10 6.18 6.89
CA ARG A 104 6.09 6.71 8.27
C ARG A 104 4.71 7.25 8.62
N ILE A 105 3.71 6.39 8.54
CA ILE A 105 2.31 6.81 8.60
C ILE A 105 1.91 7.41 9.95
N ALA A 106 2.40 6.91 11.07
CA ALA A 106 2.09 7.46 12.38
C ALA A 106 2.65 8.88 12.53
N HIS A 107 3.88 9.12 12.06
CA HIS A 107 4.46 10.46 12.01
C HIS A 107 3.64 11.41 11.13
N GLN A 108 3.23 10.96 9.95
CA GLN A 108 2.43 11.76 9.02
C GLN A 108 1.03 12.06 9.58
N MET A 109 0.37 11.08 10.18
CA MET A 109 -0.93 11.26 10.85
C MET A 109 -0.82 12.29 11.99
N ARG A 110 0.24 12.22 12.82
CA ARG A 110 0.46 13.23 13.87
C ARG A 110 0.57 14.64 13.29
N ARG A 111 1.29 14.81 12.19
CA ARG A 111 1.41 16.12 11.53
C ARG A 111 0.08 16.62 10.96
N THR A 112 -0.69 15.74 10.31
CA THR A 112 -1.96 16.09 9.68
C THR A 112 -3.04 16.41 10.72
N VAL A 113 -3.14 15.60 11.77
CA VAL A 113 -4.16 15.75 12.83
C VAL A 113 -3.74 16.84 13.84
N GLY A 114 -2.44 17.02 14.05
CA GLY A 114 -1.87 17.94 15.03
C GLY A 114 -2.06 17.47 16.47
N GLU A 115 -1.27 18.02 17.39
CA GLU A 115 -1.31 17.62 18.82
C GLU A 115 -2.69 17.77 19.49
N PRO A 116 -3.46 18.87 19.24
CA PRO A 116 -4.80 18.99 19.81
C PRO A 116 -5.75 17.89 19.31
N GLY A 117 -5.73 17.61 18.01
CA GLY A 117 -6.59 16.59 17.41
C GLY A 117 -6.21 15.16 17.84
N LEU A 118 -4.90 14.87 17.99
CA LEU A 118 -4.44 13.58 18.52
C LEU A 118 -4.88 13.37 19.96
N ARG A 119 -4.81 14.41 20.80
CA ARG A 119 -5.30 14.36 22.18
C ARG A 119 -6.80 14.08 22.20
N GLN A 120 -7.57 14.84 21.45
CA GLN A 120 -9.01 14.63 21.30
C GLN A 120 -9.33 13.20 20.80
N TRP A 121 -8.61 12.71 19.79
CA TRP A 121 -8.79 11.36 19.27
C TRP A 121 -8.58 10.29 20.35
N ARG A 122 -7.51 10.43 21.15
CA ARG A 122 -7.23 9.49 22.27
C ARG A 122 -8.27 9.60 23.39
N GLU A 123 -8.71 10.79 23.75
CA GLU A 123 -9.68 11.04 24.81
C GLU A 123 -11.09 10.58 24.45
N THR A 124 -11.54 10.90 23.24
CA THR A 124 -12.89 10.51 22.75
C THR A 124 -12.94 9.11 22.20
N GLY A 125 -11.78 8.55 21.82
CA GLY A 125 -11.65 7.28 21.11
C GLY A 125 -11.90 7.39 19.61
N TRP A 126 -12.26 8.55 19.05
CA TRP A 126 -12.72 8.70 17.68
C TRP A 126 -12.13 9.92 16.97
N LEU A 127 -11.75 9.73 15.68
CA LEU A 127 -11.38 10.79 14.75
C LEU A 127 -12.38 10.80 13.59
N ASP A 128 -12.97 11.96 13.32
CA ASP A 128 -13.82 12.17 12.14
C ASP A 128 -12.97 12.20 10.88
N ILE A 129 -13.38 11.47 9.87
CA ILE A 129 -12.70 11.33 8.58
C ILE A 129 -13.69 11.38 7.43
N GLN A 130 -13.20 11.49 6.20
CA GLN A 130 -13.96 11.24 4.98
C GLN A 130 -13.75 9.79 4.53
N ASP A 131 -14.82 9.03 4.37
CA ASP A 131 -14.81 7.74 3.65
C ASP A 131 -14.84 8.03 2.15
N TYR A 132 -13.70 7.86 1.49
CA TYR A 132 -13.58 8.12 0.06
C TYR A 132 -14.21 7.00 -0.79
N ALA A 133 -14.37 5.80 -0.25
CA ALA A 133 -15.02 4.70 -0.95
C ALA A 133 -16.54 4.91 -1.03
N GLU A 134 -17.16 5.30 0.08
CA GLU A 134 -18.60 5.50 0.17
C GLU A 134 -19.03 6.96 0.05
N LYS A 135 -18.05 7.89 -0.08
CA LYS A 135 -18.25 9.33 -0.26
C LYS A 135 -19.11 9.96 0.84
N ARG A 136 -18.96 9.51 2.08
CA ARG A 136 -19.70 9.96 3.25
C ARG A 136 -18.77 10.29 4.43
N PRO A 137 -19.20 11.11 5.38
CA PRO A 137 -18.52 11.23 6.66
C PRO A 137 -18.45 9.88 7.38
N ALA A 138 -17.34 9.63 8.03
CA ALA A 138 -17.08 8.44 8.84
C ALA A 138 -16.19 8.81 10.03
N ARG A 139 -15.86 7.82 10.87
CA ARG A 139 -14.92 8.00 11.98
C ARG A 139 -14.04 6.77 12.12
N VAL A 140 -12.84 6.96 12.69
CA VAL A 140 -11.91 5.87 12.95
C VAL A 140 -11.53 5.86 14.44
N HIS A 141 -11.48 4.63 15.01
CA HIS A 141 -11.15 4.43 16.41
C HIS A 141 -9.66 4.66 16.68
N ALA A 142 -9.33 5.18 17.87
CA ALA A 142 -7.96 5.48 18.30
C ALA A 142 -7.05 4.23 18.43
N GLY A 143 -7.61 3.03 18.39
CA GLY A 143 -6.85 1.79 18.29
C GLY A 143 -5.88 1.78 17.10
N LEU A 144 -6.28 2.35 15.95
CA LEU A 144 -5.42 2.42 14.77
C LEU A 144 -4.13 3.19 15.04
N ILE A 145 -4.22 4.41 15.58
CA ILE A 145 -3.00 5.20 15.82
C ILE A 145 -2.11 4.55 16.89
N ALA A 146 -2.69 3.86 17.86
CA ALA A 146 -1.93 3.11 18.86
C ALA A 146 -1.15 1.93 18.25
N GLU A 147 -1.77 1.18 17.32
CA GLU A 147 -1.08 0.12 16.56
C GLU A 147 0.06 0.68 15.71
N LEU A 148 -0.17 1.78 14.99
CA LEU A 148 0.83 2.41 14.13
C LEU A 148 1.99 3.01 14.94
N ASP A 149 1.71 3.61 16.10
CA ASP A 149 2.74 4.09 17.04
C ASP A 149 3.62 2.93 17.54
N ALA A 150 2.99 1.82 17.94
CA ALA A 150 3.71 0.62 18.36
C ALA A 150 4.54 -0.02 17.24
N LEU A 151 4.04 0.05 16.00
CA LEU A 151 4.73 -0.43 14.81
C LEU A 151 5.99 0.39 14.54
N GLU A 152 5.88 1.73 14.52
CA GLU A 152 7.01 2.63 14.30
C GLU A 152 8.07 2.51 15.41
N ALA A 153 7.65 2.29 16.64
CA ALA A 153 8.57 2.09 17.77
C ALA A 153 9.41 0.80 17.64
N ARG A 154 8.85 -0.25 17.05
CA ARG A 154 9.54 -1.55 16.90
C ARG A 154 10.53 -1.61 15.74
N SER A 155 10.23 -0.97 14.61
CA SER A 155 10.96 -1.13 13.35
C SER A 155 11.78 0.08 12.91
N ALA A 156 12.05 1.05 13.82
CA ALA A 156 12.53 2.39 13.44
C ALA A 156 11.68 3.02 12.32
N GLY A 157 10.43 2.58 12.19
CA GLY A 157 9.42 3.11 11.29
C GLY A 157 9.50 2.64 9.84
N VAL A 158 10.46 1.76 9.46
CA VAL A 158 10.64 1.41 8.04
C VAL A 158 10.90 -0.09 7.86
N PRO A 159 10.04 -0.82 7.11
CA PRO A 159 10.21 -2.26 6.88
C PRO A 159 11.50 -2.59 6.11
N ASP A 160 12.17 -3.71 6.48
CA ASP A 160 13.32 -4.25 5.75
C ASP A 160 12.86 -5.18 4.62
N VAL A 161 12.50 -4.61 3.48
CA VAL A 161 12.07 -5.36 2.30
C VAL A 161 13.26 -5.77 1.46
N ARG A 162 13.33 -7.05 1.07
CA ARG A 162 14.44 -7.62 0.29
C ARG A 162 14.07 -7.98 -1.15
N VAL A 163 12.79 -7.99 -1.47
CA VAL A 163 12.31 -8.30 -2.82
C VAL A 163 12.43 -7.11 -3.76
N PRO A 164 12.53 -7.34 -5.10
CA PRO A 164 12.46 -6.28 -6.08
C PRO A 164 11.26 -5.38 -5.84
N THR A 165 11.48 -4.07 -5.83
CA THR A 165 10.45 -3.09 -5.48
C THR A 165 10.50 -1.89 -6.42
N LEU A 166 9.36 -1.58 -7.05
CA LEU A 166 9.14 -0.32 -7.76
C LEU A 166 8.35 0.62 -6.87
N ILE A 167 8.82 1.85 -6.69
CA ILE A 167 8.05 2.95 -6.09
C ILE A 167 7.75 3.98 -7.16
N VAL A 168 6.49 4.41 -7.27
CA VAL A 168 6.11 5.62 -8.00
C VAL A 168 5.57 6.62 -6.99
N HIS A 169 6.15 7.83 -6.92
CA HIS A 169 5.79 8.83 -5.93
C HIS A 169 5.69 10.22 -6.54
N GLY A 170 4.64 10.95 -6.16
CA GLY A 170 4.40 12.33 -6.61
C GLY A 170 5.32 13.32 -5.89
N ARG A 171 5.97 14.23 -6.64
CA ARG A 171 6.81 15.28 -6.05
C ARG A 171 6.03 16.31 -5.26
N GLN A 172 4.73 16.46 -5.57
CA GLN A 172 3.81 17.40 -4.93
C GLN A 172 2.95 16.73 -3.85
N ASP A 173 3.33 15.51 -3.42
CA ASP A 173 2.59 14.78 -2.39
C ASP A 173 2.77 15.45 -1.02
N THR A 174 1.67 16.01 -0.50
CA THR A 174 1.60 16.64 0.82
C THR A 174 1.04 15.71 1.90
N THR A 175 0.53 14.54 1.50
CA THR A 175 -0.03 13.54 2.42
C THR A 175 1.04 12.56 2.90
N THR A 176 1.81 11.99 1.97
CA THR A 176 2.96 11.13 2.27
C THR A 176 4.21 11.76 1.66
N GLU A 177 5.11 12.29 2.50
CA GLU A 177 6.27 13.02 1.99
C GLU A 177 7.19 12.11 1.16
N ILE A 178 7.45 12.51 -0.08
CA ILE A 178 8.38 11.80 -0.99
C ILE A 178 9.78 11.62 -0.39
N ALA A 179 10.17 12.47 0.55
CA ALA A 179 11.45 12.40 1.25
C ALA A 179 11.67 11.02 1.90
N TYR A 180 10.63 10.41 2.47
CA TYR A 180 10.72 9.07 3.07
C TYR A 180 10.95 7.98 2.02
N SER A 181 10.34 8.08 0.85
CA SER A 181 10.61 7.16 -0.26
C SER A 181 12.03 7.31 -0.80
N ARG A 182 12.55 8.54 -0.90
CA ARG A 182 13.95 8.81 -1.29
C ARG A 182 14.93 8.23 -0.28
N GLU A 183 14.72 8.48 1.02
CA GLU A 183 15.54 7.94 2.10
C GLU A 183 15.53 6.41 2.08
N TRP A 184 14.34 5.82 1.96
CA TRP A 184 14.18 4.36 1.97
C TRP A 184 14.80 3.69 0.75
N ALA A 185 14.76 4.31 -0.42
CA ALA A 185 15.34 3.77 -1.66
C ALA A 185 16.86 3.91 -1.74
N ARG A 186 17.47 4.90 -1.03
CA ARG A 186 18.87 5.35 -1.23
C ARG A 186 19.89 4.21 -1.21
N ASP A 187 19.80 3.31 -0.24
CA ASP A 187 20.81 2.28 -0.02
C ASP A 187 20.29 0.87 -0.36
N ARG A 188 19.16 0.78 -1.10
CA ARG A 188 18.51 -0.48 -1.45
C ARG A 188 18.54 -0.71 -2.96
N ARG A 189 19.52 -1.50 -3.42
CA ARG A 189 19.72 -1.78 -4.86
C ARG A 189 18.51 -2.46 -5.52
N GLN A 190 17.69 -3.16 -4.75
CA GLN A 190 16.46 -3.81 -5.20
C GLN A 190 15.28 -2.85 -5.33
N VAL A 191 15.43 -1.58 -4.91
CA VAL A 191 14.37 -0.57 -4.95
C VAL A 191 14.63 0.42 -6.07
N ARG A 192 13.67 0.55 -6.98
CA ARG A 192 13.63 1.58 -8.02
C ARG A 192 12.59 2.63 -7.65
N LEU A 193 13.00 3.88 -7.46
CA LEU A 193 12.13 5.02 -7.24
C LEU A 193 11.93 5.80 -8.54
N VAL A 194 10.68 6.00 -8.91
CA VAL A 194 10.25 6.87 -10.02
C VAL A 194 9.46 8.03 -9.44
N GLU A 195 9.95 9.23 -9.66
CA GLU A 195 9.28 10.46 -9.25
C GLU A 195 8.46 11.02 -10.40
N VAL A 196 7.23 11.48 -10.10
CA VAL A 196 6.30 12.06 -11.08
C VAL A 196 5.81 13.43 -10.63
N GLU A 197 5.42 14.27 -11.58
CA GLU A 197 4.81 15.58 -11.31
C GLU A 197 3.33 15.43 -10.98
N ASP A 198 3.03 14.96 -9.77
CA ASP A 198 1.67 14.68 -9.30
C ASP A 198 1.61 14.79 -7.76
N GLY A 199 0.40 14.80 -7.22
CA GLY A 199 0.13 14.74 -5.78
C GLY A 199 -0.02 13.30 -5.27
N HIS A 200 -0.65 13.16 -4.09
CA HIS A 200 -0.85 11.86 -3.42
C HIS A 200 -1.67 10.87 -4.25
N GLU A 201 -2.71 11.36 -4.91
CA GLU A 201 -3.63 10.50 -5.66
C GLU A 201 -3.02 9.89 -6.92
N LEU A 202 -1.96 10.47 -7.48
CA LEU A 202 -1.25 9.96 -8.65
C LEU A 202 -2.16 9.73 -9.88
N THR A 203 -3.30 10.40 -9.96
CA THR A 203 -4.29 10.17 -11.01
C THR A 203 -3.87 10.71 -12.37
N ALA A 204 -3.16 11.83 -12.40
CA ALA A 204 -2.60 12.39 -13.63
C ALA A 204 -1.46 11.52 -14.19
N SER A 205 -0.79 10.76 -13.32
CA SER A 205 0.37 9.94 -13.67
C SER A 205 0.03 8.47 -13.98
N LEU A 206 -1.25 8.09 -14.06
CA LEU A 206 -1.66 6.69 -14.24
C LEU A 206 -1.02 6.01 -15.46
N GLY A 207 -0.92 6.69 -16.59
CA GLY A 207 -0.26 6.16 -17.79
C GLY A 207 1.24 5.88 -17.53
N ARG A 208 1.92 6.78 -16.81
CA ARG A 208 3.32 6.59 -16.42
C ARG A 208 3.48 5.43 -15.44
N ILE A 209 2.61 5.33 -14.43
CA ILE A 209 2.60 4.22 -13.47
C ILE A 209 2.48 2.88 -14.17
N ILE A 210 1.53 2.76 -15.11
CA ILE A 210 1.31 1.54 -15.88
C ILE A 210 2.57 1.17 -16.68
N GLY A 211 3.16 2.12 -17.41
CA GLY A 211 4.37 1.87 -18.19
C GLY A 211 5.56 1.42 -17.33
N GLU A 212 5.80 2.07 -16.19
CA GLU A 212 6.86 1.70 -15.27
C GLU A 212 6.62 0.32 -14.61
N ALA A 213 5.37 0.02 -14.27
CA ALA A 213 4.99 -1.28 -13.72
C ALA A 213 5.12 -2.40 -14.76
N ASP A 214 4.71 -2.16 -16.01
CA ASP A 214 4.88 -3.12 -17.10
C ASP A 214 6.36 -3.46 -17.35
N ASP A 215 7.22 -2.46 -17.39
CA ASP A 215 8.67 -2.66 -17.56
C ASP A 215 9.29 -3.41 -16.39
N PHE A 216 8.90 -3.04 -15.17
CA PHE A 216 9.39 -3.67 -13.95
C PHE A 216 8.93 -5.13 -13.83
N LEU A 217 7.70 -5.43 -14.23
CA LEU A 217 7.08 -6.74 -14.07
C LEU A 217 7.24 -7.66 -15.29
N LYS A 218 7.97 -7.26 -16.34
CA LYS A 218 8.27 -8.12 -17.51
C LYS A 218 8.68 -9.55 -17.13
N PRO A 219 9.53 -9.79 -16.09
CA PRO A 219 9.94 -11.15 -15.72
C PRO A 219 8.80 -12.04 -15.18
N PHE A 220 7.68 -11.42 -14.77
CA PHE A 220 6.53 -12.10 -14.17
C PHE A 220 5.33 -12.20 -15.11
N LEU A 221 5.34 -11.44 -16.21
CA LEU A 221 4.35 -11.56 -17.25
C LEU A 221 4.73 -12.80 -18.10
N ALA A 222 3.80 -13.74 -18.26
CA ALA A 222 4.04 -14.88 -19.13
C ALA A 222 4.47 -14.36 -20.50
N SER A 223 5.55 -14.93 -21.05
CA SER A 223 5.84 -14.76 -22.48
C SER A 223 4.67 -15.31 -23.28
N PRO A 224 4.21 -14.59 -24.30
CA PRO A 224 3.07 -15.00 -25.13
C PRO A 224 3.29 -16.40 -25.75
#